data_7637fe6629ca41340948f15f37c34121
#
_entry.id   7637fe6629ca41340948f15f37c34121
#
_cell.length_a   1.000
_cell.length_b   1.000
_cell.length_c   1.000
_cell.angle_alpha   90.00
_cell.angle_beta   90.00
_cell.angle_gamma   90.00
#
_symmetry.space_group_name_H-M   'P 1'
#
loop_
_entity.id
_entity.type
_entity.pdbx_description
1 polymer ?
#
loop_
_entity_poly.entity_id
_entity_poly.type
_entity_poly.pdbx_seq_one_letter_code
_entity_poly.pdbx_strand_id
1 'polypeptide(L)'
;MIRIVLGYMLLYFTILLGSTFVSYKTKKNLSSSIPIDILTKIVVLYIFGLFNILLIGAITTTIISILLGIYALVKMNKEQRKELIDYGTIFFSILYFVLLITTYERLSNGWDEFSYWSYGTKIMFNNDRLINLGDRLITTYPPVPTIWQYFCCKLIGNYTQGIEIFGLYIFSFSLLVPLFNIKKEKSLIYNLCLSIIIICLPGIFSETYFYEAPYADAILGLLLGYIFVERIFNTKYTYSQVIPLFVLALTKGTGFYIAITTLICFFVYDVIKQIKNKEKIDKKKCISKIIIFLLILSSLASWNIYKNLNITREDNINLISESKLDETGIKRFITSFFTVSMKTTSSSLMSDMIQDNLITMLIKGSLINSYIQLSIGGFTLLLAFGFVLLYKKNNKAKNVAIYTFGGLILYIGFLQLAYFTKFNMQEALTHNSFSRYMSSYYIAMVMAFVALVIDSKSVDYKRDISVLMIIILALTPLKDIANITINAGFYNYKMSKELSTIIEETNNLKQEVPASSKVYVINQQLEDDKFKYYMLPENDVEMGVYFGNNFAENEKEQFENILYNTYDYVYIRETDDYFNNNYQELFNEKIEKKATYKVIKDNGKENLKLERIDINE
;
A
#
# COMPACT_ATOMS: atom_id res chain seq x y z
N MET A 1 7.47 -21.94 -17.13
CA MET A 1 8.69 -21.18 -16.80
C MET A 1 9.07 -20.16 -17.89
N ILE A 2 9.35 -20.55 -19.14
CA ILE A 2 9.77 -19.63 -20.21
C ILE A 2 8.80 -18.46 -20.41
N ARG A 3 7.47 -18.70 -20.46
CA ARG A 3 6.43 -17.66 -20.60
C ARG A 3 6.53 -16.59 -19.51
N ILE A 4 6.74 -17.00 -18.26
CA ILE A 4 6.85 -16.08 -17.11
C ILE A 4 8.10 -15.21 -17.24
N VAL A 5 9.26 -15.80 -17.60
CA VAL A 5 10.49 -15.06 -17.85
C VAL A 5 10.32 -14.03 -18.97
N LEU A 6 9.68 -14.41 -20.07
CA LEU A 6 9.37 -13.49 -21.17
C LEU A 6 8.43 -12.36 -20.72
N GLY A 7 7.48 -12.64 -19.83
CA GLY A 7 6.59 -11.65 -19.25
C GLY A 7 7.34 -10.62 -18.39
N TYR A 8 8.28 -11.05 -17.54
CA TYR A 8 9.14 -10.14 -16.80
C TYR A 8 9.99 -9.26 -17.73
N MET A 9 10.53 -9.85 -18.81
CA MET A 9 11.29 -9.08 -19.81
C MET A 9 10.38 -8.07 -20.53
N LEU A 10 9.15 -8.45 -20.87
CA LEU A 10 8.18 -7.54 -21.48
C LEU A 10 7.88 -6.36 -20.55
N LEU A 11 7.64 -6.61 -19.28
CA LEU A 11 7.42 -5.55 -18.28
C LEU A 11 8.64 -4.62 -18.17
N TYR A 12 9.85 -5.19 -18.08
CA TYR A 12 11.10 -4.43 -18.00
C TYR A 12 11.27 -3.49 -19.21
N PHE A 13 11.13 -4.02 -20.42
CA PHE A 13 11.26 -3.21 -21.63
C PHE A 13 10.12 -2.20 -21.79
N THR A 14 8.90 -2.54 -21.35
CA THR A 14 7.76 -1.60 -21.34
C THR A 14 8.03 -0.39 -20.45
N ILE A 15 8.66 -0.60 -19.28
CA ILE A 15 9.05 0.48 -18.37
C ILE A 15 10.20 1.29 -19.02
N LEU A 16 11.28 0.66 -19.46
CA LEU A 16 12.44 1.39 -19.98
C LEU A 16 12.12 2.16 -21.27
N LEU A 17 11.39 1.57 -22.20
CA LEU A 17 11.03 2.24 -23.46
C LEU A 17 10.07 3.41 -23.21
N GLY A 18 9.03 3.21 -22.36
CA GLY A 18 8.16 4.32 -21.98
C GLY A 18 8.93 5.45 -21.30
N SER A 19 9.83 5.11 -20.38
CA SER A 19 10.71 6.08 -19.71
C SER A 19 11.66 6.79 -20.68
N THR A 20 12.12 6.10 -21.74
CA THR A 20 12.93 6.68 -22.80
C THR A 20 12.17 7.76 -23.56
N PHE A 21 10.90 7.54 -23.87
CA PHE A 21 10.06 8.55 -24.49
C PHE A 21 9.86 9.77 -23.55
N VAL A 22 9.61 9.53 -22.27
CA VAL A 22 9.51 10.61 -21.27
C VAL A 22 10.82 11.38 -21.20
N SER A 23 11.96 10.71 -21.16
CA SER A 23 13.30 11.32 -21.17
C SER A 23 13.51 12.19 -22.41
N TYR A 24 13.18 11.68 -23.61
CA TYR A 24 13.26 12.41 -24.87
C TYR A 24 12.46 13.71 -24.85
N LYS A 25 11.21 13.65 -24.36
CA LYS A 25 10.30 14.81 -24.31
C LYS A 25 10.67 15.81 -23.24
N THR A 26 11.16 15.36 -22.11
CA THR A 26 11.41 16.19 -20.93
C THR A 26 12.85 16.67 -20.80
N LYS A 27 13.75 16.06 -21.56
CA LYS A 27 15.19 16.27 -21.47
C LYS A 27 15.76 15.96 -20.06
N LYS A 28 15.08 15.10 -19.31
CA LYS A 28 15.56 14.54 -18.03
C LYS A 28 16.32 13.25 -18.31
N ASN A 29 17.21 12.85 -17.40
CA ASN A 29 17.87 11.55 -17.45
C ASN A 29 16.83 10.41 -17.39
N LEU A 30 17.21 9.21 -17.86
CA LEU A 30 16.29 8.09 -17.91
C LEU A 30 15.80 7.70 -16.52
N SER A 31 16.69 7.59 -15.53
CA SER A 31 16.30 7.26 -14.15
C SER A 31 15.33 8.28 -13.52
N SER A 32 15.43 9.57 -13.88
CA SER A 32 14.45 10.59 -13.46
C SER A 32 13.12 10.51 -14.22
N SER A 33 13.08 9.78 -15.33
CA SER A 33 11.89 9.60 -16.18
C SER A 33 11.10 8.34 -15.81
N ILE A 34 11.73 7.33 -15.18
CA ILE A 34 11.09 6.07 -14.77
C ILE A 34 9.85 6.31 -13.89
N PRO A 35 9.92 7.09 -12.79
CA PRO A 35 8.74 7.29 -11.96
C PRO A 35 7.60 7.99 -12.70
N ILE A 36 7.92 8.96 -13.56
CA ILE A 36 6.91 9.69 -14.34
C ILE A 36 6.19 8.75 -15.32
N ASP A 37 6.93 7.86 -15.97
CA ASP A 37 6.38 6.85 -16.86
C ASP A 37 5.44 5.89 -16.13
N ILE A 38 5.87 5.33 -15.00
CA ILE A 38 5.05 4.42 -14.17
C ILE A 38 3.78 5.14 -13.69
N LEU A 39 3.92 6.34 -13.14
CA LEU A 39 2.79 7.12 -12.64
C LEU A 39 1.80 7.48 -13.77
N THR A 40 2.31 7.79 -14.97
CA THR A 40 1.46 8.04 -16.14
C THR A 40 0.69 6.78 -16.55
N LYS A 41 1.33 5.61 -16.55
CA LYS A 41 0.68 4.33 -16.82
C LYS A 41 -0.43 4.05 -15.81
N ILE A 42 -0.19 4.28 -14.52
CA ILE A 42 -1.19 4.12 -13.45
C ILE A 42 -2.40 5.00 -13.71
N VAL A 43 -2.21 6.28 -14.08
CA VAL A 43 -3.32 7.20 -14.40
C VAL A 43 -4.11 6.71 -15.62
N VAL A 44 -3.41 6.28 -16.69
CA VAL A 44 -4.07 5.75 -17.89
C VAL A 44 -4.88 4.49 -17.55
N LEU A 45 -4.29 3.54 -16.84
CA LEU A 45 -4.97 2.32 -16.40
C LEU A 45 -6.17 2.62 -15.50
N TYR A 46 -6.05 3.61 -14.60
CA TYR A 46 -7.17 4.04 -13.76
C TYR A 46 -8.34 4.55 -14.63
N ILE A 47 -8.06 5.37 -15.64
CA ILE A 47 -9.10 5.87 -16.54
C ILE A 47 -9.78 4.71 -17.27
N PHE A 48 -9.03 3.76 -17.85
CA PHE A 48 -9.61 2.58 -18.48
C PHE A 48 -10.39 1.71 -17.49
N GLY A 49 -9.91 1.61 -16.26
CA GLY A 49 -10.57 0.88 -15.19
C GLY A 49 -11.93 1.46 -14.80
N LEU A 50 -12.09 2.80 -14.80
CA LEU A 50 -13.38 3.47 -14.55
C LEU A 50 -14.46 3.06 -15.57
N PHE A 51 -14.07 2.63 -16.77
CA PHE A 51 -14.97 2.16 -17.81
C PHE A 51 -15.07 0.62 -17.87
N ASN A 52 -14.51 -0.10 -16.89
CA ASN A 52 -14.49 -1.57 -16.84
C ASN A 52 -13.82 -2.25 -18.06
N ILE A 53 -12.82 -1.61 -18.67
CA ILE A 53 -12.03 -2.09 -19.80
C ILE A 53 -10.53 -2.12 -19.46
N LEU A 54 -10.20 -2.59 -18.27
CA LEU A 54 -8.85 -2.50 -17.70
C LEU A 54 -7.82 -3.31 -18.53
N LEU A 55 -8.21 -4.47 -19.06
CA LEU A 55 -7.35 -5.27 -19.93
C LEU A 55 -6.96 -4.53 -21.21
N ILE A 56 -7.93 -3.87 -21.85
CA ILE A 56 -7.66 -3.03 -23.03
C ILE A 56 -6.68 -1.90 -22.66
N GLY A 57 -6.87 -1.32 -21.48
CA GLY A 57 -5.94 -0.33 -20.93
C GLY A 57 -4.51 -0.87 -20.77
N ALA A 58 -4.35 -2.09 -20.24
CA ALA A 58 -3.04 -2.71 -20.07
C ALA A 58 -2.35 -2.99 -21.42
N ILE A 59 -3.06 -3.57 -22.38
CA ILE A 59 -2.56 -3.85 -23.73
C ILE A 59 -2.16 -2.54 -24.43
N THR A 60 -3.06 -1.56 -24.44
CA THR A 60 -2.86 -0.26 -25.10
C THR A 60 -1.67 0.48 -24.50
N THR A 61 -1.58 0.53 -23.17
CA THR A 61 -0.46 1.17 -22.43
C THR A 61 0.87 0.51 -22.79
N THR A 62 0.91 -0.81 -22.90
CA THR A 62 2.11 -1.58 -23.26
C THR A 62 2.53 -1.25 -24.70
N ILE A 63 1.62 -1.37 -25.66
CA ILE A 63 1.91 -1.11 -27.08
C ILE A 63 2.38 0.34 -27.27
N ILE A 64 1.67 1.30 -26.70
CA ILE A 64 2.03 2.73 -26.79
C ILE A 64 3.42 2.97 -26.18
N SER A 65 3.73 2.40 -25.02
CA SER A 65 5.04 2.56 -24.38
C SER A 65 6.18 2.05 -25.27
N ILE A 66 6.00 0.90 -25.91
CA ILE A 66 7.00 0.30 -26.79
C ILE A 66 7.17 1.17 -28.06
N LEU A 67 6.06 1.51 -28.74
CA LEU A 67 6.12 2.31 -29.96
C LEU A 67 6.72 3.69 -29.75
N LEU A 68 6.30 4.40 -28.70
CA LEU A 68 6.83 5.71 -28.38
C LEU A 68 8.29 5.65 -27.91
N GLY A 69 8.69 4.60 -27.21
CA GLY A 69 10.08 4.37 -26.81
C GLY A 69 11.00 4.13 -28.03
N ILE A 70 10.57 3.28 -28.97
CA ILE A 70 11.30 3.06 -30.23
C ILE A 70 11.38 4.36 -31.04
N TYR A 71 10.27 5.09 -31.16
CA TYR A 71 10.27 6.40 -31.82
C TYR A 71 11.29 7.35 -31.18
N ALA A 72 11.34 7.43 -29.85
CA ALA A 72 12.28 8.28 -29.14
C ALA A 72 13.73 7.86 -29.41
N LEU A 73 14.06 6.55 -29.36
CA LEU A 73 15.40 6.03 -29.67
C LEU A 73 15.84 6.38 -31.09
N VAL A 74 14.92 6.31 -32.05
CA VAL A 74 15.24 6.68 -33.46
C VAL A 74 15.52 8.18 -33.60
N LYS A 75 14.75 9.02 -32.90
CA LYS A 75 14.88 10.49 -32.97
C LYS A 75 16.05 11.07 -32.16
N MET A 76 16.50 10.36 -31.13
CA MET A 76 17.65 10.80 -30.31
C MET A 76 18.94 10.74 -31.09
N ASN A 77 19.79 11.77 -30.91
CA ASN A 77 21.16 11.76 -31.41
C ASN A 77 22.07 10.85 -30.54
N LYS A 78 23.32 10.66 -30.97
CA LYS A 78 24.28 9.77 -30.30
C LYS A 78 24.58 10.19 -28.86
N GLU A 79 24.65 11.48 -28.58
CA GLU A 79 24.90 12.02 -27.24
C GLU A 79 23.72 11.79 -26.30
N GLN A 80 22.52 12.09 -26.76
CA GLN A 80 21.27 11.82 -25.99
C GLN A 80 21.11 10.35 -25.64
N ARG A 81 21.46 9.42 -26.58
CA ARG A 81 21.42 7.98 -26.28
C ARG A 81 22.45 7.56 -25.23
N LYS A 82 23.64 8.19 -25.20
CA LYS A 82 24.63 7.93 -24.14
C LYS A 82 24.15 8.41 -22.76
N GLU A 83 23.41 9.50 -22.70
CA GLU A 83 22.85 10.05 -21.47
C GLU A 83 21.72 9.20 -20.89
N LEU A 84 21.14 8.26 -21.66
CA LEU A 84 20.16 7.30 -21.14
C LEU A 84 20.78 6.33 -20.11
N ILE A 85 22.09 6.08 -20.20
CA ILE A 85 22.79 5.17 -19.28
C ILE A 85 23.41 6.02 -18.16
N ASP A 86 22.61 6.33 -17.16
CA ASP A 86 23.06 6.94 -15.91
C ASP A 86 23.14 5.90 -14.78
N TYR A 87 23.74 6.28 -13.66
CA TYR A 87 23.95 5.38 -12.54
C TYR A 87 22.62 4.90 -11.93
N GLY A 88 21.61 5.78 -11.88
CA GLY A 88 20.27 5.42 -11.40
C GLY A 88 19.60 4.39 -12.28
N THR A 89 19.78 4.47 -13.61
CA THR A 89 19.24 3.48 -14.56
C THR A 89 19.92 2.12 -14.38
N ILE A 90 21.25 2.09 -14.22
CA ILE A 90 21.99 0.85 -13.95
C ILE A 90 21.53 0.24 -12.64
N PHE A 91 21.45 1.05 -11.58
CA PHE A 91 20.97 0.60 -10.26
C PHE A 91 19.55 0.03 -10.33
N PHE A 92 18.62 0.74 -11.00
CA PHE A 92 17.25 0.27 -11.19
C PHE A 92 17.20 -1.07 -11.92
N SER A 93 18.01 -1.24 -12.96
CA SER A 93 18.08 -2.47 -13.74
C SER A 93 18.60 -3.64 -12.91
N ILE A 94 19.71 -3.45 -12.17
CA ILE A 94 20.25 -4.48 -11.27
C ILE A 94 19.19 -4.84 -10.22
N LEU A 95 18.58 -3.84 -9.59
CA LEU A 95 17.58 -4.05 -8.56
C LEU A 95 16.33 -4.78 -9.10
N TYR A 96 15.92 -4.49 -10.34
CA TYR A 96 14.81 -5.19 -11.00
C TYR A 96 15.04 -6.70 -11.04
N PHE A 97 16.24 -7.14 -11.46
CA PHE A 97 16.55 -8.58 -11.54
C PHE A 97 16.78 -9.21 -10.15
N VAL A 98 17.37 -8.48 -9.21
CA VAL A 98 17.50 -8.94 -7.82
C VAL A 98 16.12 -9.16 -7.19
N LEU A 99 15.21 -8.20 -7.35
CA LEU A 99 13.86 -8.31 -6.83
C LEU A 99 13.07 -9.46 -7.48
N LEU A 100 13.23 -9.67 -8.78
CA LEU A 100 12.63 -10.83 -9.46
C LEU A 100 13.02 -12.14 -8.77
N ILE A 101 14.30 -12.32 -8.45
CA ILE A 101 14.78 -13.55 -7.81
C ILE A 101 14.28 -13.65 -6.37
N THR A 102 14.32 -12.56 -5.62
CA THR A 102 14.01 -12.57 -4.17
C THR A 102 12.52 -12.59 -3.86
N THR A 103 11.65 -12.27 -4.82
CA THR A 103 10.20 -12.26 -4.62
C THR A 103 9.46 -13.41 -5.30
N TYR A 104 10.13 -14.20 -6.15
CA TYR A 104 9.47 -15.19 -7.03
C TYR A 104 8.56 -16.19 -6.30
N GLU A 105 9.03 -16.76 -5.18
CA GLU A 105 8.27 -17.74 -4.38
C GLU A 105 7.64 -17.11 -3.13
N ARG A 106 7.63 -15.78 -3.05
CA ARG A 106 7.16 -15.11 -1.85
C ARG A 106 5.66 -15.20 -1.70
N LEU A 107 5.21 -15.48 -0.48
CA LEU A 107 3.81 -15.53 -0.10
C LEU A 107 3.49 -14.43 0.90
N SER A 108 2.24 -13.98 0.89
CA SER A 108 1.65 -13.10 1.89
C SER A 108 1.31 -13.89 3.15
N ASN A 109 1.33 -13.25 4.32
CA ASN A 109 1.04 -13.91 5.59
C ASN A 109 0.24 -13.08 6.58
N GLY A 110 -0.02 -11.80 6.29
CA GLY A 110 -0.73 -10.87 7.15
C GLY A 110 -2.24 -10.80 6.86
N TRP A 111 -3.01 -10.33 7.84
CA TRP A 111 -4.46 -10.21 7.70
C TRP A 111 -4.90 -9.20 6.63
N ASP A 112 -4.31 -7.98 6.62
CA ASP A 112 -4.65 -6.92 5.66
C ASP A 112 -4.39 -7.34 4.20
N GLU A 113 -3.49 -8.29 3.97
CA GLU A 113 -3.17 -8.81 2.64
C GLU A 113 -4.32 -9.65 2.09
N PHE A 114 -4.81 -10.58 2.89
CA PHE A 114 -5.89 -11.48 2.51
C PHE A 114 -7.26 -10.82 2.55
N SER A 115 -7.44 -9.81 3.39
CA SER A 115 -8.69 -9.06 3.49
C SER A 115 -8.83 -7.97 2.42
N TYR A 116 -7.72 -7.40 1.93
CA TYR A 116 -7.79 -6.31 0.96
C TYR A 116 -6.68 -6.30 -0.11
N TRP A 117 -5.37 -6.21 0.26
CA TRP A 117 -4.33 -5.85 -0.72
C TRP A 117 -4.14 -6.91 -1.79
N SER A 118 -3.77 -8.12 -1.40
CA SER A 118 -3.60 -9.24 -2.33
C SER A 118 -4.93 -9.75 -2.87
N TYR A 119 -5.98 -9.73 -2.04
CA TYR A 119 -7.32 -10.10 -2.46
C TYR A 119 -7.84 -9.18 -3.58
N GLY A 120 -7.70 -7.87 -3.42
CA GLY A 120 -8.12 -6.89 -4.43
C GLY A 120 -7.36 -7.04 -5.75
N THR A 121 -6.04 -7.26 -5.71
CA THR A 121 -5.24 -7.49 -6.91
C THR A 121 -5.66 -8.79 -7.62
N LYS A 122 -5.95 -9.86 -6.87
CA LYS A 122 -6.43 -11.13 -7.42
C LYS A 122 -7.78 -10.99 -8.12
N ILE A 123 -8.72 -10.27 -7.49
CA ILE A 123 -10.04 -9.97 -8.12
C ILE A 123 -9.85 -9.17 -9.40
N MET A 124 -9.04 -8.12 -9.38
CA MET A 124 -8.77 -7.32 -10.58
C MET A 124 -8.15 -8.16 -11.70
N PHE A 125 -7.20 -9.05 -11.36
CA PHE A 125 -6.57 -9.94 -12.34
C PHE A 125 -7.57 -10.89 -12.99
N ASN A 126 -8.51 -11.45 -12.23
CA ASN A 126 -9.48 -12.41 -12.75
C ASN A 126 -10.60 -11.75 -13.57
N ASN A 127 -11.04 -10.55 -13.14
CA ASN A 127 -12.23 -9.90 -13.71
C ASN A 127 -11.92 -8.77 -14.69
N ASP A 128 -10.64 -8.39 -14.87
CA ASP A 128 -10.19 -7.31 -15.76
C ASP A 128 -10.92 -5.95 -15.56
N ARG A 129 -11.31 -5.68 -14.29
CA ARG A 129 -11.96 -4.44 -13.85
C ARG A 129 -11.40 -3.96 -12.51
N LEU A 130 -11.71 -2.71 -12.13
CA LEU A 130 -11.41 -2.23 -10.78
C LEU A 130 -12.26 -2.99 -9.74
N ILE A 131 -11.72 -3.06 -8.52
CA ILE A 131 -12.48 -3.55 -7.36
C ILE A 131 -13.68 -2.63 -7.09
N ASN A 132 -14.77 -3.21 -6.64
CA ASN A 132 -15.98 -2.50 -6.24
C ASN A 132 -16.56 -3.04 -4.93
N LEU A 133 -17.65 -2.47 -4.44
CA LEU A 133 -18.26 -2.90 -3.17
C LEU A 133 -18.90 -4.30 -3.27
N GLY A 134 -19.32 -4.73 -4.46
CA GLY A 134 -19.86 -6.09 -4.68
C GLY A 134 -18.82 -7.20 -4.61
N ASP A 135 -17.53 -6.87 -4.49
CA ASP A 135 -16.45 -7.86 -4.33
C ASP A 135 -16.31 -8.37 -2.88
N ARG A 136 -17.22 -7.96 -1.98
CA ARG A 136 -17.25 -8.39 -0.56
C ARG A 136 -15.93 -8.17 0.19
N LEU A 137 -15.23 -7.11 -0.15
CA LEU A 137 -14.05 -6.67 0.58
C LEU A 137 -14.47 -5.94 1.86
N ILE A 138 -13.74 -6.12 2.94
CA ILE A 138 -13.96 -5.43 4.21
C ILE A 138 -13.90 -3.92 4.03
N THR A 139 -13.04 -3.45 3.13
CA THR A 139 -12.90 -2.04 2.78
C THR A 139 -12.55 -1.87 1.32
N THR A 140 -12.95 -0.75 0.73
CA THR A 140 -12.60 -0.38 -0.65
C THR A 140 -11.65 0.80 -0.66
N TYR A 141 -10.36 0.53 -0.53
CA TYR A 141 -9.35 1.57 -0.69
C TYR A 141 -9.25 2.03 -2.15
N PRO A 142 -8.76 3.27 -2.39
CA PRO A 142 -8.42 3.72 -3.72
C PRO A 142 -7.40 2.80 -4.40
N PRO A 143 -7.49 2.59 -5.72
CA PRO A 143 -6.95 1.40 -6.36
C PRO A 143 -5.52 1.50 -6.92
N VAL A 144 -4.75 2.55 -6.62
CA VAL A 144 -3.42 2.76 -7.24
C VAL A 144 -2.47 1.59 -7.03
N PRO A 145 -2.25 1.05 -5.80
CA PRO A 145 -1.34 -0.07 -5.61
C PRO A 145 -1.79 -1.30 -6.40
N THR A 146 -3.07 -1.65 -6.30
CA THR A 146 -3.65 -2.84 -6.95
C THR A 146 -3.69 -2.71 -8.47
N ILE A 147 -3.91 -1.51 -9.04
CA ILE A 147 -3.82 -1.27 -10.50
C ILE A 147 -2.41 -1.56 -11.02
N TRP A 148 -1.40 -1.08 -10.32
CA TRP A 148 -0.03 -1.30 -10.75
C TRP A 148 0.36 -2.78 -10.63
N GLN A 149 -0.01 -3.43 -9.53
CA GLN A 149 0.20 -4.87 -9.32
C GLN A 149 -0.55 -5.69 -10.39
N TYR A 150 -1.81 -5.34 -10.69
CA TYR A 150 -2.57 -5.92 -11.79
C TYR A 150 -1.82 -5.83 -13.13
N PHE A 151 -1.30 -4.64 -13.46
CA PHE A 151 -0.56 -4.43 -14.70
C PHE A 151 0.68 -5.32 -14.78
N CYS A 152 1.43 -5.43 -13.68
CA CYS A 152 2.59 -6.34 -13.60
C CYS A 152 2.16 -7.80 -13.82
N CYS A 153 1.12 -8.27 -13.13
CA CYS A 153 0.60 -9.63 -13.27
C CYS A 153 0.13 -9.92 -14.70
N LYS A 154 -0.58 -8.99 -15.35
CA LYS A 154 -1.07 -9.17 -16.73
C LYS A 154 0.06 -9.24 -17.76
N LEU A 155 1.09 -8.41 -17.64
CA LEU A 155 2.24 -8.45 -18.54
C LEU A 155 3.09 -9.72 -18.34
N ILE A 156 3.26 -10.14 -17.11
CA ILE A 156 3.98 -11.39 -16.78
C ILE A 156 3.13 -12.61 -17.19
N GLY A 157 1.81 -12.44 -17.30
CA GLY A 157 0.88 -13.46 -17.75
C GLY A 157 0.54 -14.50 -16.68
N ASN A 158 0.75 -14.16 -15.42
CA ASN A 158 0.41 -14.97 -14.25
C ASN A 158 0.10 -14.09 -13.04
N TYR A 159 -0.74 -14.61 -12.15
CA TYR A 159 -0.95 -14.02 -10.83
C TYR A 159 -0.26 -14.89 -9.78
N THR A 160 0.65 -14.29 -9.02
CA THR A 160 1.19 -14.84 -7.78
C THR A 160 1.44 -13.70 -6.80
N GLN A 161 1.40 -13.98 -5.50
CA GLN A 161 1.73 -13.00 -4.47
C GLN A 161 3.16 -12.45 -4.63
N GLY A 162 4.08 -13.29 -5.11
CA GLY A 162 5.45 -12.86 -5.43
C GLY A 162 5.51 -11.80 -6.53
N ILE A 163 4.71 -11.93 -7.60
CA ILE A 163 4.62 -10.93 -8.69
C ILE A 163 4.02 -9.63 -8.17
N GLU A 164 3.02 -9.73 -7.33
CA GLU A 164 2.36 -8.60 -6.69
C GLU A 164 3.33 -7.78 -5.83
N ILE A 165 4.08 -8.45 -4.95
CA ILE A 165 5.13 -7.84 -4.10
C ILE A 165 6.24 -7.25 -4.96
N PHE A 166 6.67 -7.96 -6.00
CA PHE A 166 7.65 -7.45 -6.98
C PHE A 166 7.18 -6.14 -7.62
N GLY A 167 5.94 -6.09 -8.09
CA GLY A 167 5.36 -4.88 -8.69
C GLY A 167 5.38 -3.70 -7.73
N LEU A 168 5.00 -3.92 -6.46
CA LEU A 168 5.04 -2.93 -5.42
C LEU A 168 6.45 -2.36 -5.20
N TYR A 169 7.46 -3.23 -5.13
CA TYR A 169 8.84 -2.81 -4.95
C TYR A 169 9.37 -2.03 -6.14
N ILE A 170 9.09 -2.47 -7.37
CA ILE A 170 9.50 -1.75 -8.58
C ILE A 170 8.89 -0.34 -8.61
N PHE A 171 7.62 -0.19 -8.25
CA PHE A 171 6.98 1.11 -8.13
C PHE A 171 7.69 1.97 -7.07
N SER A 172 7.88 1.43 -5.88
CA SER A 172 8.49 2.14 -4.75
C SER A 172 9.91 2.61 -5.06
N PHE A 173 10.75 1.73 -5.56
CA PHE A 173 12.14 2.08 -5.89
C PHE A 173 12.24 3.02 -7.08
N SER A 174 11.30 2.97 -8.03
CA SER A 174 11.26 3.94 -9.12
C SER A 174 11.19 5.40 -8.63
N LEU A 175 10.49 5.65 -7.52
CA LEU A 175 10.36 6.98 -6.92
C LEU A 175 11.67 7.49 -6.29
N LEU A 176 12.59 6.59 -5.97
CA LEU A 176 13.85 6.89 -5.30
C LEU A 176 15.05 7.06 -6.26
N VAL A 177 15.05 6.36 -7.40
CA VAL A 177 16.18 6.44 -8.36
C VAL A 177 16.50 7.84 -8.87
N PRO A 178 15.57 8.82 -8.95
CA PRO A 178 15.92 10.20 -9.30
C PRO A 178 16.92 10.88 -8.36
N LEU A 179 17.09 10.39 -7.13
CA LEU A 179 18.06 10.90 -6.17
C LEU A 179 19.51 10.86 -6.70
N PHE A 180 19.83 9.89 -7.56
CA PHE A 180 21.15 9.81 -8.21
C PHE A 180 21.46 11.02 -9.12
N ASN A 181 20.43 11.70 -9.63
CA ASN A 181 20.57 12.81 -10.56
C ASN A 181 20.62 14.19 -9.90
N ILE A 182 20.43 14.28 -8.59
CA ILE A 182 20.51 15.55 -7.86
C ILE A 182 21.94 16.13 -7.98
N LYS A 183 22.95 15.27 -7.92
CA LYS A 183 24.34 15.62 -8.12
C LYS A 183 24.97 14.65 -9.10
N LYS A 184 25.57 15.18 -10.17
CA LYS A 184 26.28 14.37 -11.19
C LYS A 184 27.64 13.92 -10.64
N GLU A 185 27.63 13.03 -9.67
CA GLU A 185 28.83 12.50 -9.04
C GLU A 185 29.23 11.17 -9.68
N LYS A 186 30.52 11.03 -9.99
CA LYS A 186 31.06 9.82 -10.62
C LYS A 186 31.76 8.88 -9.61
N SER A 187 31.87 9.26 -8.35
CA SER A 187 32.54 8.45 -7.34
C SER A 187 31.74 7.18 -7.07
N LEU A 188 32.39 6.03 -7.19
CA LEU A 188 31.80 4.73 -6.90
C LEU A 188 31.31 4.66 -5.44
N ILE A 189 32.12 5.13 -4.49
CA ILE A 189 31.78 5.11 -3.06
C ILE A 189 30.50 5.91 -2.80
N TYR A 190 30.39 7.12 -3.38
CA TYR A 190 29.19 7.94 -3.24
C TYR A 190 27.95 7.21 -3.76
N ASN A 191 28.02 6.62 -4.95
CA ASN A 191 26.91 5.91 -5.55
C ASN A 191 26.55 4.63 -4.78
N LEU A 192 27.51 3.91 -4.22
CA LEU A 192 27.25 2.75 -3.35
C LEU A 192 26.56 3.17 -2.05
N CYS A 193 27.03 4.23 -1.38
CA CYS A 193 26.36 4.75 -0.19
C CYS A 193 24.91 5.17 -0.48
N LEU A 194 24.68 5.85 -1.61
CA LEU A 194 23.34 6.25 -2.01
C LEU A 194 22.46 5.06 -2.37
N SER A 195 23.00 4.02 -3.00
CA SER A 195 22.28 2.77 -3.27
C SER A 195 21.80 2.10 -1.99
N ILE A 196 22.64 2.04 -0.97
CA ILE A 196 22.30 1.50 0.35
C ILE A 196 21.19 2.34 1.01
N ILE A 197 21.31 3.68 0.98
CA ILE A 197 20.28 4.58 1.47
C ILE A 197 18.93 4.31 0.78
N ILE A 198 18.93 4.19 -0.55
CA ILE A 198 17.71 3.94 -1.34
C ILE A 198 17.07 2.60 -0.96
N ILE A 199 17.87 1.55 -0.78
CA ILE A 199 17.35 0.24 -0.37
C ILE A 199 16.75 0.32 1.05
N CYS A 200 17.41 0.97 1.99
CA CYS A 200 16.96 1.01 3.38
C CYS A 200 15.76 1.95 3.61
N LEU A 201 15.64 3.03 2.83
CA LEU A 201 14.70 4.12 3.11
C LEU A 201 13.23 3.69 3.17
N PRO A 202 12.69 2.82 2.30
CA PRO A 202 11.29 2.40 2.39
C PRO A 202 10.98 1.60 3.67
N GLY A 203 11.96 0.85 4.18
CA GLY A 203 11.83 0.00 5.35
C GLY A 203 12.43 0.59 6.63
N ILE A 204 12.76 1.90 6.65
CA ILE A 204 13.34 2.56 7.84
C ILE A 204 12.41 2.50 9.05
N PHE A 205 11.12 2.45 8.82
CA PHE A 205 10.09 2.27 9.84
C PHE A 205 9.47 0.88 9.68
N SER A 206 9.69 0.00 10.66
CA SER A 206 9.14 -1.36 10.67
C SER A 206 7.62 -1.39 10.51
N GLU A 207 6.94 -0.41 11.09
CA GLU A 207 5.47 -0.31 11.09
C GLU A 207 4.84 -0.08 9.71
N THR A 208 5.62 0.27 8.71
CA THR A 208 5.11 0.31 7.33
C THR A 208 5.04 -1.06 6.68
N TYR A 209 5.63 -2.06 7.30
CA TYR A 209 5.69 -3.45 6.82
C TYR A 209 6.18 -3.58 5.37
N PHE A 210 6.98 -2.62 4.89
CA PHE A 210 7.34 -2.54 3.48
C PHE A 210 7.95 -3.82 2.92
N TYR A 211 8.87 -4.44 3.67
CA TYR A 211 9.51 -5.69 3.26
C TYR A 211 8.72 -6.93 3.67
N GLU A 212 7.68 -6.80 4.48
CA GLU A 212 6.88 -7.91 4.99
C GLU A 212 5.62 -8.15 4.16
N ALA A 213 4.94 -7.07 3.77
CA ALA A 213 3.60 -7.10 3.23
C ALA A 213 3.38 -6.05 2.12
N PRO A 214 2.46 -6.26 1.17
CA PRO A 214 2.18 -5.31 0.09
C PRO A 214 1.34 -4.10 0.54
N TYR A 215 1.66 -3.50 1.68
CA TYR A 215 0.93 -2.34 2.20
C TYR A 215 1.25 -1.05 1.45
N ALA A 216 0.24 -0.19 1.33
CA ALA A 216 0.36 1.09 0.64
C ALA A 216 1.08 2.18 1.46
N ASP A 217 1.36 1.95 2.75
CA ASP A 217 1.83 2.98 3.68
C ASP A 217 3.21 3.54 3.29
N ALA A 218 4.14 2.67 2.92
CA ALA A 218 5.45 3.11 2.42
C ALA A 218 5.35 3.84 1.08
N ILE A 219 4.49 3.38 0.16
CA ILE A 219 4.27 4.04 -1.14
C ILE A 219 3.71 5.45 -0.94
N LEU A 220 2.78 5.66 -0.01
CA LEU A 220 2.29 6.99 0.34
C LEU A 220 3.44 7.92 0.71
N GLY A 221 4.33 7.45 1.58
CA GLY A 221 5.49 8.21 2.00
C GLY A 221 6.47 8.51 0.86
N LEU A 222 6.74 7.52 0.02
CA LEU A 222 7.65 7.67 -1.13
C LEU A 222 7.09 8.60 -2.20
N LEU A 223 5.79 8.52 -2.50
CA LEU A 223 5.11 9.45 -3.41
C LEU A 223 5.17 10.89 -2.91
N LEU A 224 4.84 11.10 -1.64
CA LEU A 224 4.95 12.42 -1.01
C LEU A 224 6.39 12.92 -1.00
N GLY A 225 7.34 12.03 -0.68
CA GLY A 225 8.77 12.33 -0.72
C GLY A 225 9.25 12.73 -2.12
N TYR A 226 8.81 12.02 -3.14
CA TYR A 226 9.10 12.35 -4.54
C TYR A 226 8.54 13.75 -4.90
N ILE A 227 7.31 14.08 -4.46
CA ILE A 227 6.71 15.39 -4.66
C ILE A 227 7.54 16.48 -3.96
N PHE A 228 8.01 16.24 -2.72
CA PHE A 228 8.88 17.17 -2.01
C PHE A 228 10.22 17.37 -2.74
N VAL A 229 10.85 16.28 -3.20
CA VAL A 229 12.10 16.35 -3.97
C VAL A 229 11.91 17.13 -5.27
N GLU A 230 10.88 16.84 -6.04
CA GLU A 230 10.58 17.61 -7.26
C GLU A 230 10.32 19.09 -6.92
N ARG A 231 9.69 19.40 -5.78
CA ARG A 231 9.45 20.79 -5.35
C ARG A 231 10.72 21.52 -4.94
N ILE A 232 11.71 20.83 -4.36
CA ILE A 232 13.01 21.41 -3.99
C ILE A 232 13.74 21.95 -5.22
N PHE A 233 13.66 21.24 -6.36
CA PHE A 233 14.40 21.57 -7.58
C PHE A 233 13.57 22.32 -8.61
N ASN A 234 12.24 22.19 -8.59
CA ASN A 234 11.31 22.81 -9.54
C ASN A 234 10.28 23.67 -8.82
N THR A 235 10.42 24.99 -8.88
CA THR A 235 9.46 25.92 -8.26
C THR A 235 8.16 26.07 -9.05
N LYS A 236 8.14 25.66 -10.33
CA LYS A 236 6.94 25.67 -11.19
C LYS A 236 6.23 24.32 -11.07
N TYR A 237 4.90 24.36 -11.06
CA TYR A 237 4.12 23.13 -11.14
C TYR A 237 4.24 22.54 -12.54
N THR A 238 4.86 21.39 -12.61
CA THR A 238 5.06 20.62 -13.84
C THR A 238 4.30 19.29 -13.71
N TYR A 239 4.15 18.58 -14.83
CA TYR A 239 3.58 17.24 -14.83
C TYR A 239 4.27 16.30 -13.81
N SER A 240 5.58 16.50 -13.53
CA SER A 240 6.31 15.72 -12.51
C SER A 240 5.92 16.02 -11.07
N GLN A 241 5.05 16.99 -10.82
CA GLN A 241 4.44 17.26 -9.52
C GLN A 241 2.93 16.98 -9.52
N VAL A 242 2.25 17.25 -10.64
CA VAL A 242 0.79 17.13 -10.76
C VAL A 242 0.36 15.67 -10.82
N ILE A 243 1.01 14.85 -11.66
CA ILE A 243 0.69 13.42 -11.78
C ILE A 243 0.90 12.68 -10.45
N PRO A 244 2.05 12.85 -9.74
CA PRO A 244 2.23 12.22 -8.43
C PRO A 244 1.20 12.66 -7.39
N LEU A 245 0.76 13.93 -7.38
CA LEU A 245 -0.30 14.40 -6.47
C LEU A 245 -1.64 13.70 -6.74
N PHE A 246 -2.00 13.53 -8.01
CA PHE A 246 -3.20 12.80 -8.39
C PHE A 246 -3.13 11.32 -7.98
N VAL A 247 -1.99 10.66 -8.25
CA VAL A 247 -1.76 9.27 -7.89
C VAL A 247 -1.73 9.10 -6.36
N LEU A 248 -1.09 10.02 -5.62
CA LEU A 248 -1.07 10.03 -4.17
C LEU A 248 -2.49 10.04 -3.59
N ALA A 249 -3.38 10.87 -4.15
CA ALA A 249 -4.77 10.95 -3.70
C ALA A 249 -5.56 9.64 -3.92
N LEU A 250 -5.14 8.80 -4.88
CA LEU A 250 -5.75 7.51 -5.20
C LEU A 250 -4.97 6.30 -4.65
N THR A 251 -3.98 6.52 -3.78
CA THR A 251 -3.18 5.42 -3.22
C THR A 251 -3.85 4.78 -1.99
N LYS A 252 -4.42 5.59 -1.12
CA LYS A 252 -5.14 5.16 0.10
C LYS A 252 -6.09 6.28 0.52
N GLY A 253 -7.07 6.02 1.36
CA GLY A 253 -7.98 7.08 1.84
C GLY A 253 -7.26 8.28 2.46
N THR A 254 -6.19 8.04 3.22
CA THR A 254 -5.32 9.09 3.79
C THR A 254 -4.53 9.87 2.74
N GLY A 255 -4.24 9.25 1.59
CA GLY A 255 -3.47 9.88 0.50
C GLY A 255 -4.14 11.13 -0.08
N PHE A 256 -5.47 11.14 -0.15
CA PHE A 256 -6.21 12.32 -0.57
C PHE A 256 -5.98 13.53 0.36
N TYR A 257 -6.04 13.31 1.67
CA TYR A 257 -5.81 14.38 2.65
C TYR A 257 -4.35 14.85 2.61
N ILE A 258 -3.40 13.94 2.47
CA ILE A 258 -1.98 14.27 2.31
C ILE A 258 -1.76 15.12 1.04
N ALA A 259 -2.36 14.76 -0.08
CA ALA A 259 -2.22 15.50 -1.34
C ALA A 259 -2.78 16.94 -1.23
N ILE A 260 -3.96 17.10 -0.62
CA ILE A 260 -4.57 18.42 -0.42
C ILE A 260 -3.76 19.27 0.55
N THR A 261 -3.38 18.74 1.71
CA THR A 261 -2.58 19.50 2.70
C THR A 261 -1.24 19.92 2.12
N THR A 262 -0.60 19.05 1.36
CA THR A 262 0.66 19.37 0.68
C THR A 262 0.48 20.52 -0.32
N LEU A 263 -0.58 20.49 -1.13
CA LEU A 263 -0.87 21.57 -2.09
C LEU A 263 -1.17 22.88 -1.37
N ILE A 264 -1.95 22.86 -0.29
CA ILE A 264 -2.24 24.03 0.54
C ILE A 264 -0.93 24.62 1.10
N CYS A 265 -0.05 23.79 1.67
CA CYS A 265 1.24 24.25 2.20
C CYS A 265 2.13 24.88 1.11
N PHE A 266 2.18 24.28 -0.07
CA PHE A 266 2.91 24.87 -1.19
C PHE A 266 2.30 26.19 -1.64
N PHE A 267 0.95 26.28 -1.67
CA PHE A 267 0.26 27.52 -2.03
C PHE A 267 0.55 28.63 -1.03
N VAL A 268 0.33 28.37 0.26
CA VAL A 268 0.58 29.33 1.33
C VAL A 268 2.03 29.80 1.34
N TYR A 269 2.97 28.84 1.22
CA TYR A 269 4.40 29.17 1.14
C TYR A 269 4.71 30.10 -0.04
N ASP A 270 4.19 29.82 -1.23
CA ASP A 270 4.44 30.64 -2.43
C ASP A 270 3.85 32.06 -2.27
N VAL A 271 2.65 32.18 -1.69
CA VAL A 271 2.02 33.48 -1.44
C VAL A 271 2.82 34.30 -0.43
N ILE A 272 3.21 33.70 0.69
CA ILE A 272 4.04 34.35 1.72
C ILE A 272 5.37 34.83 1.10
N LYS A 273 6.00 34.01 0.27
CA LYS A 273 7.24 34.35 -0.41
C LYS A 273 7.07 35.54 -1.35
N GLN A 274 5.99 35.57 -2.15
CA GLN A 274 5.70 36.71 -3.06
C GLN A 274 5.46 38.02 -2.28
N ILE A 275 4.66 37.95 -1.21
CA ILE A 275 4.40 39.11 -0.33
C ILE A 275 5.70 39.64 0.27
N LYS A 276 6.55 38.72 0.80
CA LYS A 276 7.83 39.10 1.40
C LYS A 276 8.80 39.73 0.42
N ASN A 277 8.80 39.26 -0.83
CA ASN A 277 9.62 39.79 -1.91
C ASN A 277 9.00 41.06 -2.55
N LYS A 278 7.85 41.53 -2.10
CA LYS A 278 7.08 42.64 -2.70
C LYS A 278 6.71 42.40 -4.19
N GLU A 279 6.61 41.13 -4.60
CA GLU A 279 6.20 40.75 -5.93
C GLU A 279 4.67 40.81 -6.07
N LYS A 280 4.17 41.23 -7.25
CA LYS A 280 2.72 41.14 -7.54
C LYS A 280 2.29 39.67 -7.59
N ILE A 281 1.12 39.38 -7.03
CA ILE A 281 0.55 38.03 -7.08
C ILE A 281 0.29 37.65 -8.55
N ASP A 282 0.93 36.59 -9.00
CA ASP A 282 0.79 36.11 -10.38
C ASP A 282 -0.54 35.32 -10.53
N LYS A 283 -1.52 35.96 -11.15
CA LYS A 283 -2.86 35.36 -11.39
C LYS A 283 -2.77 34.03 -12.15
N LYS A 284 -1.83 33.87 -13.12
CA LYS A 284 -1.68 32.62 -13.88
C LYS A 284 -1.22 31.48 -12.96
N LYS A 285 -0.30 31.76 -12.04
CA LYS A 285 0.13 30.76 -11.04
C LYS A 285 -1.00 30.39 -10.07
N CYS A 286 -1.85 31.34 -9.68
CA CYS A 286 -3.02 31.06 -8.85
C CYS A 286 -4.03 30.18 -9.59
N ILE A 287 -4.36 30.49 -10.83
CA ILE A 287 -5.26 29.66 -11.67
C ILE A 287 -4.71 28.25 -11.84
N SER A 288 -3.40 28.09 -12.12
CA SER A 288 -2.76 26.77 -12.22
C SER A 288 -2.94 25.95 -10.95
N LYS A 289 -2.82 26.55 -9.77
CA LYS A 289 -3.00 25.86 -8.49
C LYS A 289 -4.45 25.44 -8.24
N ILE A 290 -5.41 26.30 -8.63
CA ILE A 290 -6.83 25.96 -8.57
C ILE A 290 -7.14 24.77 -9.48
N ILE A 291 -6.59 24.73 -10.69
CA ILE A 291 -6.75 23.59 -11.59
C ILE A 291 -6.20 22.31 -10.97
N ILE A 292 -5.02 22.36 -10.35
CA ILE A 292 -4.42 21.19 -9.68
C ILE A 292 -5.29 20.75 -8.50
N PHE A 293 -5.82 21.70 -7.72
CA PHE A 293 -6.73 21.40 -6.63
C PHE A 293 -8.02 20.69 -7.14
N LEU A 294 -8.60 21.19 -8.23
CA LEU A 294 -9.76 20.55 -8.86
C LEU A 294 -9.44 19.16 -9.41
N LEU A 295 -8.24 18.93 -9.94
CA LEU A 295 -7.78 17.59 -10.36
C LEU A 295 -7.67 16.63 -9.18
N ILE A 296 -7.18 17.07 -8.03
CA ILE A 296 -7.14 16.22 -6.82
C ILE A 296 -8.56 15.93 -6.33
N LEU A 297 -9.46 16.91 -6.34
CA LEU A 297 -10.86 16.68 -6.00
C LEU A 297 -11.54 15.71 -6.97
N SER A 298 -11.25 15.81 -8.27
CA SER A 298 -11.80 14.91 -9.28
C SER A 298 -11.35 13.47 -9.10
N SER A 299 -10.15 13.22 -8.55
CA SER A 299 -9.67 11.87 -8.25
C SER A 299 -10.55 11.18 -7.20
N LEU A 300 -10.85 11.86 -6.09
CA LEU A 300 -11.74 11.34 -5.06
C LEU A 300 -13.18 11.20 -5.57
N ALA A 301 -13.67 12.20 -6.31
CA ALA A 301 -15.02 12.18 -6.85
C ALA A 301 -15.21 11.01 -7.82
N SER A 302 -14.29 10.81 -8.77
CA SER A 302 -14.36 9.72 -9.73
C SER A 302 -14.31 8.34 -9.06
N TRP A 303 -13.48 8.18 -8.03
CA TRP A 303 -13.42 6.94 -7.26
C TRP A 303 -14.71 6.65 -6.49
N ASN A 304 -15.27 7.67 -5.83
CA ASN A 304 -16.53 7.52 -5.09
C ASN A 304 -17.71 7.27 -6.04
N ILE A 305 -17.76 7.96 -7.18
CA ILE A 305 -18.78 7.72 -8.22
C ILE A 305 -18.68 6.28 -8.72
N TYR A 306 -17.46 5.81 -9.06
CA TYR A 306 -17.25 4.43 -9.50
C TYR A 306 -17.74 3.41 -8.47
N LYS A 307 -17.37 3.58 -7.21
CA LYS A 307 -17.84 2.70 -6.13
C LYS A 307 -19.36 2.67 -6.06
N ASN A 308 -19.99 3.85 -6.04
CA ASN A 308 -21.43 3.96 -5.87
C ASN A 308 -22.24 3.41 -7.06
N LEU A 309 -21.70 3.48 -8.28
CA LEU A 309 -22.34 2.91 -9.47
C LEU A 309 -22.30 1.37 -9.50
N ASN A 310 -21.37 0.77 -8.75
CA ASN A 310 -21.18 -0.67 -8.73
C ASN A 310 -21.62 -1.32 -7.39
N ILE A 311 -22.45 -0.61 -6.62
CA ILE A 311 -23.11 -1.16 -5.42
C ILE A 311 -24.36 -1.92 -5.86
N THR A 312 -24.48 -3.20 -5.49
CA THR A 312 -25.76 -3.89 -5.48
C THR A 312 -26.57 -3.50 -4.23
N ARG A 313 -27.90 -3.44 -4.31
CA ARG A 313 -28.77 -2.99 -3.21
C ARG A 313 -28.64 -3.82 -1.92
N GLU A 314 -28.08 -5.01 -1.99
CA GLU A 314 -27.89 -5.92 -0.87
C GLU A 314 -26.66 -5.59 0.00
N ASP A 315 -25.72 -4.78 -0.51
CA ASP A 315 -24.46 -4.47 0.18
C ASP A 315 -24.53 -3.23 1.11
N ASN A 316 -25.71 -2.70 1.38
CA ASN A 316 -25.93 -1.59 2.33
C ASN A 316 -25.82 -2.05 3.78
N ILE A 317 -24.67 -2.56 4.19
CA ILE A 317 -24.33 -2.68 5.61
C ILE A 317 -23.95 -1.28 6.09
N ASN A 318 -24.87 -0.70 6.87
CA ASN A 318 -24.66 0.59 7.54
C ASN A 318 -23.53 0.48 8.57
N LEU A 319 -22.28 0.69 8.13
CA LEU A 319 -21.16 0.95 9.04
C LEU A 319 -21.28 2.39 9.55
N ILE A 320 -22.26 2.65 10.39
CA ILE A 320 -22.33 3.91 11.15
C ILE A 320 -21.45 3.72 12.38
N SER A 321 -20.24 4.26 12.34
CA SER A 321 -19.42 4.39 13.53
C SER A 321 -19.90 5.61 14.33
N GLU A 322 -20.55 5.39 15.46
CA GLU A 322 -20.84 6.44 16.43
C GLU A 322 -19.58 6.74 17.27
N SER A 323 -18.64 7.49 16.73
CA SER A 323 -17.58 8.06 17.54
C SER A 323 -17.95 9.49 17.93
N LYS A 324 -18.05 9.79 19.22
CA LYS A 324 -18.27 11.14 19.74
C LYS A 324 -16.94 11.76 20.15
N LEU A 325 -16.67 12.98 19.66
CA LEU A 325 -15.58 13.82 20.12
C LEU A 325 -15.82 14.17 21.60
N ASP A 326 -14.95 13.72 22.49
CA ASP A 326 -14.93 14.13 23.88
C ASP A 326 -13.56 14.71 24.28
N GLU A 327 -13.52 15.40 25.41
CA GLU A 327 -12.29 15.98 25.96
C GLU A 327 -11.22 14.91 26.26
N THR A 328 -11.65 13.70 26.59
CA THR A 328 -10.78 12.56 26.86
C THR A 328 -10.07 12.10 25.59
N GLY A 329 -10.75 12.10 24.44
CA GLY A 329 -10.15 11.78 23.15
C GLY A 329 -9.01 12.74 22.77
N ILE A 330 -9.19 14.05 23.00
CA ILE A 330 -8.16 15.07 22.72
C ILE A 330 -6.94 14.87 23.63
N LYS A 331 -7.15 14.64 24.91
CA LYS A 331 -6.06 14.37 25.86
C LYS A 331 -5.29 13.11 25.46
N ARG A 332 -5.98 12.03 25.10
CA ARG A 332 -5.36 10.78 24.65
C ARG A 332 -4.53 10.99 23.39
N PHE A 333 -5.02 11.78 22.43
CA PHE A 333 -4.26 12.07 21.23
C PHE A 333 -2.95 12.80 21.52
N ILE A 334 -2.99 13.86 22.32
CA ILE A 334 -1.79 14.60 22.71
C ILE A 334 -0.82 13.67 23.44
N THR A 335 -1.33 12.85 24.36
CA THR A 335 -0.53 11.86 25.07
C THR A 335 0.08 10.85 24.09
N SER A 336 -0.70 10.32 23.16
CA SER A 336 -0.22 9.37 22.13
C SER A 336 0.90 9.94 21.27
N PHE A 337 0.83 11.21 20.90
CA PHE A 337 1.87 11.87 20.12
C PHE A 337 3.24 11.84 20.83
N PHE A 338 3.25 11.98 22.14
CA PHE A 338 4.49 11.99 22.93
C PHE A 338 4.87 10.62 23.50
N THR A 339 3.92 9.71 23.69
CA THR A 339 4.13 8.48 24.46
C THR A 339 3.98 7.20 23.66
N VAL A 340 3.40 7.24 22.45
CA VAL A 340 3.12 6.01 21.73
C VAL A 340 4.38 5.27 21.40
N SER A 341 4.51 4.18 22.12
CA SER A 341 5.23 3.00 21.73
C SER A 341 4.28 2.12 20.94
N MET A 342 4.74 1.62 19.85
CA MET A 342 4.02 0.92 18.82
C MET A 342 3.60 -0.49 19.16
N LYS A 343 4.10 -1.05 20.24
CA LYS A 343 3.79 -2.44 20.64
C LYS A 343 2.64 -2.55 21.64
N THR A 344 2.05 -1.45 22.08
CA THR A 344 1.06 -1.51 23.15
C THR A 344 -0.33 -1.20 22.64
N THR A 345 -1.09 -2.25 22.44
CA THR A 345 -2.50 -2.23 22.03
C THR A 345 -3.48 -2.03 23.20
N SER A 346 -3.02 -1.69 24.42
CA SER A 346 -3.92 -1.57 25.57
C SER A 346 -3.89 -0.20 26.24
N SER A 347 -5.08 0.33 26.50
CA SER A 347 -5.32 1.58 27.23
C SER A 347 -4.78 1.60 28.68
N SER A 348 -4.56 0.45 29.30
CA SER A 348 -4.00 0.33 30.64
C SER A 348 -2.54 0.76 30.72
N LEU A 349 -1.76 0.53 29.68
CA LEU A 349 -0.35 0.98 29.61
C LEU A 349 -0.19 2.48 29.42
N MET A 350 -1.20 3.18 28.89
CA MET A 350 -1.17 4.63 28.75
C MET A 350 -1.30 5.36 30.10
N SER A 351 -2.04 4.80 31.07
CA SER A 351 -2.14 5.41 32.40
C SER A 351 -0.82 5.35 33.17
N ASP A 352 -0.07 4.27 33.00
CA ASP A 352 1.21 4.06 33.68
C ASP A 352 2.33 4.94 33.07
N MET A 353 2.25 5.23 31.76
CA MET A 353 3.21 6.08 31.07
C MET A 353 3.04 7.57 31.35
N ILE A 354 1.88 8.03 31.80
CA ILE A 354 1.62 9.44 32.16
C ILE A 354 2.45 9.87 33.38
N GLN A 355 2.93 8.93 34.20
CA GLN A 355 3.76 9.20 35.36
C GLN A 355 5.24 9.38 35.03
N ASP A 356 5.67 9.04 33.81
CA ASP A 356 7.06 9.20 33.38
C ASP A 356 7.37 10.67 33.00
N ASN A 357 8.62 11.06 33.20
CA ASN A 357 9.07 12.39 32.77
C ASN A 357 9.17 12.47 31.23
N LEU A 358 9.15 13.71 30.70
CA LEU A 358 9.13 13.97 29.25
C LEU A 358 10.28 13.26 28.49
N ILE A 359 11.47 13.19 29.08
CA ILE A 359 12.65 12.54 28.47
C ILE A 359 12.40 11.04 28.32
N THR A 360 11.90 10.41 29.37
CA THR A 360 11.57 8.97 29.34
C THR A 360 10.47 8.68 28.33
N MET A 361 9.46 9.53 28.22
CA MET A 361 8.40 9.43 27.21
C MET A 361 8.94 9.54 25.77
N LEU A 362 9.87 10.44 25.51
CA LEU A 362 10.47 10.62 24.18
C LEU A 362 11.36 9.44 23.75
N ILE A 363 11.89 8.69 24.70
CA ILE A 363 12.81 7.57 24.46
C ILE A 363 12.08 6.22 24.42
N LYS A 364 11.06 6.00 25.23
CA LYS A 364 10.35 4.70 25.36
C LYS A 364 9.49 4.31 24.17
N GLY A 365 9.15 5.25 23.28
CA GLY A 365 8.34 4.93 22.09
C GLY A 365 9.18 4.34 20.96
N SER A 366 8.77 3.24 20.37
CA SER A 366 9.47 2.67 19.20
C SER A 366 8.79 3.01 17.88
N LEU A 367 9.15 4.13 17.26
CA LEU A 367 8.83 4.38 15.86
C LEU A 367 9.78 3.57 14.94
N ILE A 368 10.98 3.31 15.44
CA ILE A 368 12.06 2.66 14.73
C ILE A 368 12.43 1.41 15.52
N ASN A 369 12.06 0.25 14.99
CA ASN A 369 12.29 -1.05 15.63
C ASN A 369 13.69 -1.59 15.29
N SER A 370 14.70 -0.75 15.52
CA SER A 370 16.10 -1.08 15.32
C SER A 370 16.89 -0.92 16.63
N TYR A 371 18.15 -0.65 16.53
CA TYR A 371 19.03 -0.40 17.68
C TYR A 371 18.67 0.85 18.50
N ILE A 372 17.88 1.76 17.92
CA ILE A 372 17.47 3.03 18.55
C ILE A 372 15.94 3.06 18.62
N GLN A 373 15.41 3.24 19.81
CA GLN A 373 13.98 3.42 20.04
C GLN A 373 13.68 4.92 20.22
N LEU A 374 12.80 5.44 19.39
CA LEU A 374 12.34 6.84 19.44
C LEU A 374 10.83 6.88 19.37
N SER A 375 10.22 7.75 20.17
CA SER A 375 8.80 8.09 20.04
C SER A 375 8.56 8.93 18.77
N ILE A 376 7.29 9.03 18.36
CA ILE A 376 6.86 9.92 17.28
C ILE A 376 7.35 11.36 17.52
N GLY A 377 7.14 11.88 18.73
CA GLY A 377 7.61 13.20 19.13
C GLY A 377 9.13 13.31 19.11
N GLY A 378 9.84 12.31 19.64
CA GLY A 378 11.30 12.25 19.63
C GLY A 378 11.88 12.27 18.24
N PHE A 379 11.30 11.50 17.31
CA PHE A 379 11.72 11.51 15.91
C PHE A 379 11.42 12.84 15.21
N THR A 380 10.27 13.46 15.50
CA THR A 380 9.94 14.80 15.00
C THR A 380 10.99 15.83 15.42
N LEU A 381 11.40 15.83 16.69
CA LEU A 381 12.44 16.71 17.20
C LEU A 381 13.81 16.43 16.57
N LEU A 382 14.16 15.16 16.39
CA LEU A 382 15.40 14.77 15.70
C LEU A 382 15.44 15.30 14.27
N LEU A 383 14.35 15.14 13.50
CA LEU A 383 14.25 15.69 12.15
C LEU A 383 14.34 17.23 12.16
N ALA A 384 13.62 17.90 13.05
CA ALA A 384 13.66 19.36 13.17
C ALA A 384 15.09 19.85 13.45
N PHE A 385 15.78 19.21 14.37
CA PHE A 385 17.18 19.51 14.67
C PHE A 385 18.08 19.25 13.44
N GLY A 386 17.88 18.15 12.73
CA GLY A 386 18.58 17.85 11.48
C GLY A 386 18.40 18.95 10.43
N PHE A 387 17.16 19.43 10.22
CA PHE A 387 16.89 20.53 9.29
C PHE A 387 17.54 21.85 9.70
N VAL A 388 17.62 22.15 11.01
CA VAL A 388 18.34 23.32 11.55
C VAL A 388 19.83 23.23 11.26
N LEU A 389 20.44 22.07 11.48
CA LEU A 389 21.86 21.84 11.15
C LEU A 389 22.11 21.96 9.65
N LEU A 390 21.22 21.38 8.84
CA LEU A 390 21.34 21.39 7.38
C LEU A 390 21.15 22.78 6.79
N TYR A 391 20.36 23.65 7.43
CA TYR A 391 20.18 25.05 6.99
C TYR A 391 21.51 25.81 6.91
N LYS A 392 22.46 25.51 7.76
CA LYS A 392 23.80 26.10 7.72
C LYS A 392 24.59 25.73 6.45
N LYS A 393 24.25 24.57 5.85
CA LYS A 393 24.92 24.02 4.65
C LYS A 393 24.11 24.21 3.37
N ASN A 394 22.79 24.30 3.46
CA ASN A 394 21.86 24.40 2.35
C ASN A 394 20.70 25.36 2.63
N ASN A 395 20.74 26.53 1.98
CA ASN A 395 19.71 27.57 2.18
C ASN A 395 18.28 27.12 1.83
N LYS A 396 18.12 26.06 1.01
CA LYS A 396 16.79 25.50 0.68
C LYS A 396 16.17 24.79 1.88
N ALA A 397 16.97 24.31 2.84
CA ALA A 397 16.51 23.52 3.99
C ALA A 397 15.45 24.23 4.82
N LYS A 398 15.59 25.55 5.04
CA LYS A 398 14.57 26.36 5.74
C LYS A 398 13.22 26.32 5.03
N ASN A 399 13.23 26.48 3.72
CA ASN A 399 11.99 26.53 2.94
C ASN A 399 11.31 25.17 2.93
N VAL A 400 12.11 24.10 2.79
CA VAL A 400 11.63 22.71 2.82
C VAL A 400 11.04 22.40 4.21
N ALA A 401 11.72 22.77 5.28
CA ALA A 401 11.22 22.60 6.64
C ALA A 401 9.84 23.28 6.82
N ILE A 402 9.65 24.50 6.32
CA ILE A 402 8.39 25.22 6.47
C ILE A 402 7.22 24.44 5.88
N TYR A 403 7.31 23.95 4.64
CA TYR A 403 6.18 23.25 4.04
C TYR A 403 6.08 21.80 4.46
N THR A 404 7.17 21.12 4.83
CA THR A 404 7.09 19.73 5.32
C THR A 404 6.55 19.66 6.74
N PHE A 405 7.02 20.51 7.67
CA PHE A 405 6.47 20.55 9.02
C PHE A 405 5.08 21.20 9.07
N GLY A 406 4.81 22.21 8.22
CA GLY A 406 3.46 22.76 8.08
C GLY A 406 2.47 21.71 7.59
N GLY A 407 2.86 20.92 6.59
CA GLY A 407 2.07 19.79 6.11
C GLY A 407 1.90 18.68 7.16
N LEU A 408 2.94 18.39 7.95
CA LEU A 408 2.87 17.44 9.06
C LEU A 408 1.81 17.87 10.10
N ILE A 409 1.79 19.14 10.51
CA ILE A 409 0.80 19.65 11.46
C ILE A 409 -0.62 19.50 10.90
N LEU A 410 -0.84 19.86 9.64
CA LEU A 410 -2.14 19.69 9.00
C LEU A 410 -2.53 18.22 8.88
N TYR A 411 -1.58 17.35 8.51
CA TYR A 411 -1.80 15.90 8.43
C TYR A 411 -2.18 15.29 9.78
N ILE A 412 -1.50 15.68 10.86
CA ILE A 412 -1.84 15.28 12.22
C ILE A 412 -3.27 15.71 12.56
N GLY A 413 -3.67 16.94 12.22
CA GLY A 413 -5.04 17.41 12.40
C GLY A 413 -6.08 16.58 11.65
N PHE A 414 -5.81 16.23 10.39
CA PHE A 414 -6.69 15.35 9.62
C PHE A 414 -6.75 13.93 10.17
N LEU A 415 -5.62 13.39 10.59
CA LEU A 415 -5.56 12.05 11.18
C LEU A 415 -6.38 12.00 12.47
N GLN A 416 -6.26 13.05 13.31
CA GLN A 416 -7.09 13.20 14.50
C GLN A 416 -8.59 13.23 14.14
N LEU A 417 -8.96 14.04 13.15
CA LEU A 417 -10.34 14.09 12.69
C LEU A 417 -10.83 12.73 12.17
N ALA A 418 -9.97 11.97 11.49
CA ALA A 418 -10.29 10.63 11.02
C ALA A 418 -10.56 9.67 12.18
N TYR A 419 -9.76 9.67 13.24
CA TYR A 419 -10.01 8.88 14.43
C TYR A 419 -11.35 9.20 15.09
N PHE A 420 -11.79 10.46 15.04
CA PHE A 420 -13.08 10.85 15.60
C PHE A 420 -14.29 10.56 14.71
N THR A 421 -14.10 10.39 13.40
CA THR A 421 -15.22 10.34 12.46
C THR A 421 -15.30 9.09 11.60
N LYS A 422 -14.23 8.28 11.53
CA LYS A 422 -14.12 7.15 10.58
C LYS A 422 -13.74 5.83 11.23
N PHE A 423 -13.00 5.86 12.33
CA PHE A 423 -12.59 4.67 13.04
C PHE A 423 -13.66 4.23 14.01
N ASN A 424 -13.75 2.93 14.30
CA ASN A 424 -14.61 2.43 15.36
C ASN A 424 -14.11 2.93 16.73
N MET A 425 -14.97 2.84 17.75
CA MET A 425 -14.68 3.38 19.07
C MET A 425 -13.40 2.80 19.68
N GLN A 426 -13.16 1.49 19.53
CA GLN A 426 -11.98 0.84 20.08
C GLN A 426 -10.70 1.33 19.40
N GLU A 427 -10.69 1.38 18.08
CA GLU A 427 -9.54 1.89 17.30
C GLU A 427 -9.27 3.37 17.58
N ALA A 428 -10.31 4.18 17.71
CA ALA A 428 -10.20 5.59 18.05
C ALA A 428 -9.62 5.79 19.47
N LEU A 429 -10.04 4.99 20.45
CA LEU A 429 -9.54 5.07 21.81
C LEU A 429 -8.11 4.58 21.99
N THR A 430 -7.70 3.57 21.23
CA THR A 430 -6.34 3.00 21.28
C THR A 430 -5.37 3.68 20.32
N HIS A 431 -5.85 4.58 19.45
CA HIS A 431 -5.08 5.14 18.32
C HIS A 431 -4.41 4.03 17.50
N ASN A 432 -5.18 3.02 17.17
CA ASN A 432 -4.67 1.86 16.41
C ASN A 432 -3.97 2.32 15.11
N SER A 433 -2.82 1.76 14.84
CA SER A 433 -2.00 2.07 13.66
C SER A 433 -1.53 3.54 13.52
N PHE A 434 -1.63 4.37 14.59
CA PHE A 434 -1.22 5.79 14.55
C PHE A 434 0.21 5.97 14.03
N SER A 435 1.11 5.17 14.50
CA SER A 435 2.51 5.21 14.08
C SER A 435 2.74 4.77 12.64
N ARG A 436 1.99 3.77 12.15
CA ARG A 436 2.02 3.38 10.75
C ARG A 436 1.66 4.56 9.84
N TYR A 437 0.61 5.31 10.20
CA TYR A 437 0.23 6.52 9.48
C TYR A 437 1.29 7.63 9.58
N MET A 438 1.85 7.86 10.77
CA MET A 438 2.91 8.84 10.96
C MET A 438 4.19 8.46 10.21
N SER A 439 4.56 7.17 10.19
CA SER A 439 5.71 6.65 9.46
C SER A 439 5.64 6.94 7.97
N SER A 440 4.44 6.85 7.37
CA SER A 440 4.23 7.23 5.97
C SER A 440 4.65 8.67 5.69
N TYR A 441 4.28 9.61 6.55
CA TYR A 441 4.68 11.01 6.39
C TYR A 441 6.18 11.23 6.64
N TYR A 442 6.75 10.52 7.61
CA TYR A 442 8.17 10.65 7.94
C TYR A 442 9.10 10.08 6.87
N ILE A 443 8.72 9.02 6.16
CA ILE A 443 9.45 8.56 4.96
C ILE A 443 9.65 9.73 3.98
N ALA A 444 8.59 10.50 3.73
CA ALA A 444 8.66 11.65 2.83
C ALA A 444 9.62 12.75 3.34
N MET A 445 9.57 13.05 4.65
CA MET A 445 10.47 14.03 5.25
C MET A 445 11.93 13.58 5.21
N VAL A 446 12.19 12.29 5.49
CA VAL A 446 13.55 11.71 5.39
C VAL A 446 14.04 11.76 3.95
N MET A 447 13.21 11.42 2.97
CA MET A 447 13.57 11.51 1.55
C MET A 447 13.91 12.95 1.13
N ALA A 448 13.12 13.94 1.57
CA ALA A 448 13.42 15.35 1.33
C ALA A 448 14.72 15.80 2.03
N PHE A 449 14.97 15.32 3.24
CA PHE A 449 16.22 15.57 3.98
C PHE A 449 17.43 14.97 3.24
N VAL A 450 17.35 13.71 2.79
CA VAL A 450 18.37 13.05 1.97
C VAL A 450 18.68 13.88 0.71
N ALA A 451 17.65 14.32 0.00
CA ALA A 451 17.80 15.15 -1.19
C ALA A 451 18.55 16.46 -0.92
N LEU A 452 18.26 17.11 0.21
CA LEU A 452 18.95 18.34 0.61
C LEU A 452 20.40 18.10 1.03
N VAL A 453 20.71 16.98 1.68
CA VAL A 453 22.09 16.59 1.99
C VAL A 453 22.88 16.40 0.70
N ILE A 454 22.31 15.70 -0.28
CA ILE A 454 22.93 15.51 -1.61
C ILE A 454 23.16 16.85 -2.31
N ASP A 455 22.19 17.77 -2.27
CA ASP A 455 22.26 19.11 -2.89
C ASP A 455 23.18 20.09 -2.13
N SER A 456 23.66 19.72 -0.93
CA SER A 456 24.47 20.63 -0.14
C SER A 456 25.80 20.99 -0.81
N LYS A 457 26.23 22.24 -0.60
CA LYS A 457 27.51 22.76 -1.09
C LYS A 457 28.69 22.43 -0.16
N SER A 458 28.54 21.43 0.73
CA SER A 458 29.60 21.09 1.67
C SER A 458 30.88 20.66 0.94
N VAL A 459 32.03 21.03 1.49
CA VAL A 459 33.34 20.71 0.91
C VAL A 459 33.58 19.20 0.89
N ASP A 460 32.92 18.45 1.77
CA ASP A 460 33.09 17.00 1.94
C ASP A 460 31.75 16.25 1.88
N TYR A 461 31.07 16.37 0.72
CA TYR A 461 29.79 15.71 0.51
C TYR A 461 29.89 14.17 0.54
N LYS A 462 31.06 13.58 0.24
CA LYS A 462 31.27 12.12 0.34
C LYS A 462 31.18 11.68 1.80
N ARG A 463 31.80 12.42 2.71
CA ARG A 463 31.68 12.18 4.14
C ARG A 463 30.23 12.34 4.61
N ASP A 464 29.55 13.41 4.19
CA ASP A 464 28.18 13.69 4.63
C ASP A 464 27.21 12.60 4.17
N ILE A 465 27.35 12.06 2.94
CA ILE A 465 26.51 10.94 2.47
C ILE A 465 26.84 9.61 3.17
N SER A 466 28.14 9.38 3.47
CA SER A 466 28.56 8.18 4.20
C SER A 466 28.04 8.19 5.65
N VAL A 467 28.08 9.34 6.31
CA VAL A 467 27.50 9.51 7.67
C VAL A 467 26.00 9.30 7.62
N LEU A 468 25.31 9.87 6.63
CA LEU A 468 23.87 9.68 6.46
C LEU A 468 23.51 8.20 6.21
N MET A 469 24.31 7.49 5.41
CA MET A 469 24.15 6.05 5.20
C MET A 469 24.29 5.28 6.51
N ILE A 470 25.28 5.58 7.34
CA ILE A 470 25.48 4.92 8.63
C ILE A 470 24.28 5.17 9.55
N ILE A 471 23.76 6.40 9.59
CA ILE A 471 22.57 6.74 10.39
C ILE A 471 21.35 5.95 9.89
N ILE A 472 21.11 5.92 8.59
CA ILE A 472 19.97 5.19 8.01
C ILE A 472 20.10 3.70 8.27
N LEU A 473 21.30 3.12 8.11
CA LEU A 473 21.55 1.71 8.45
C LEU A 473 21.27 1.41 9.93
N ALA A 474 21.71 2.30 10.84
CA ALA A 474 21.47 2.14 12.27
C ALA A 474 19.97 2.24 12.64
N LEU A 475 19.20 2.97 11.85
CA LEU A 475 17.75 3.12 12.03
C LEU A 475 16.93 2.03 11.34
N THR A 476 17.52 1.27 10.43
CA THR A 476 16.81 0.26 9.62
C THR A 476 16.85 -1.10 10.33
N PRO A 477 15.73 -1.85 10.39
CA PRO A 477 15.66 -3.18 11.01
C PRO A 477 16.25 -4.25 10.06
N LEU A 478 17.56 -4.19 9.83
CA LEU A 478 18.28 -5.02 8.85
C LEU A 478 18.13 -6.52 9.10
N LYS A 479 18.07 -6.95 10.37
CA LYS A 479 17.90 -8.36 10.72
C LYS A 479 16.56 -8.89 10.24
N ASP A 480 15.49 -8.10 10.42
CA ASP A 480 14.15 -8.50 10.03
C ASP A 480 14.02 -8.51 8.50
N ILE A 481 14.57 -7.48 7.82
CA ILE A 481 14.62 -7.43 6.35
C ILE A 481 15.38 -8.63 5.78
N ALA A 482 16.54 -8.98 6.35
CA ALA A 482 17.32 -10.13 5.91
C ALA A 482 16.55 -11.44 6.11
N ASN A 483 15.94 -11.63 7.28
CA ASN A 483 15.14 -12.82 7.58
C ASN A 483 13.98 -12.98 6.59
N ILE A 484 13.23 -11.89 6.32
CA ILE A 484 12.11 -11.91 5.39
C ILE A 484 12.59 -12.23 3.97
N THR A 485 13.70 -11.64 3.54
CA THR A 485 14.25 -11.85 2.20
C THR A 485 14.76 -13.27 2.00
N ILE A 486 15.48 -13.81 2.99
CA ILE A 486 16.07 -15.18 2.94
C ILE A 486 14.97 -16.24 3.02
N ASN A 487 13.99 -16.05 3.88
CA ASN A 487 12.94 -17.02 4.15
C ASN A 487 11.68 -16.84 3.27
N ALA A 488 11.80 -16.13 2.15
CA ALA A 488 10.69 -15.86 1.22
C ALA A 488 9.42 -15.30 1.89
N GLY A 489 9.59 -14.48 2.93
CA GLY A 489 8.49 -13.92 3.73
C GLY A 489 8.10 -14.75 4.95
N PHE A 490 8.58 -15.97 5.09
CA PHE A 490 8.30 -16.83 6.25
C PHE A 490 9.45 -16.82 7.24
N TYR A 491 9.43 -15.91 8.18
CA TYR A 491 10.36 -15.91 9.33
C TYR A 491 9.81 -16.69 10.53
N ASN A 492 8.59 -17.26 10.41
CA ASN A 492 7.96 -18.08 11.43
C ASN A 492 7.50 -19.41 10.83
N TYR A 493 8.15 -20.51 11.24
CA TYR A 493 7.83 -21.87 10.77
C TYR A 493 6.37 -22.27 11.02
N LYS A 494 5.78 -21.85 12.15
CA LYS A 494 4.39 -22.14 12.49
C LYS A 494 3.42 -21.50 11.47
N MET A 495 3.64 -20.25 11.10
CA MET A 495 2.82 -19.55 10.09
C MET A 495 2.96 -20.19 8.70
N SER A 496 4.18 -20.58 8.33
CA SER A 496 4.43 -21.29 7.07
C SER A 496 3.67 -22.60 7.00
N LYS A 497 3.69 -23.38 8.08
CA LYS A 497 2.98 -24.66 8.19
C LYS A 497 1.46 -24.46 8.13
N GLU A 498 0.93 -23.49 8.85
CA GLU A 498 -0.49 -23.15 8.85
C GLU A 498 -0.98 -22.79 7.44
N LEU A 499 -0.26 -21.90 6.76
CA LEU A 499 -0.60 -21.48 5.40
C LEU A 499 -0.53 -22.65 4.41
N SER A 500 0.47 -23.52 4.51
CA SER A 500 0.56 -24.73 3.68
C SER A 500 -0.64 -25.65 3.86
N THR A 501 -1.10 -25.81 5.11
CA THR A 501 -2.29 -26.61 5.42
C THR A 501 -3.56 -26.02 4.78
N ILE A 502 -3.72 -24.68 4.85
CA ILE A 502 -4.87 -23.99 4.22
C ILE A 502 -4.84 -24.14 2.70
N ILE A 503 -3.66 -23.98 2.09
CA ILE A 503 -3.50 -24.14 0.64
C ILE A 503 -3.85 -25.57 0.21
N GLU A 504 -3.38 -26.58 0.94
CA GLU A 504 -3.70 -27.97 0.66
C GLU A 504 -5.21 -28.24 0.82
N GLU A 505 -5.80 -27.78 1.92
CA GLU A 505 -7.22 -27.94 2.22
C GLU A 505 -8.11 -27.29 1.14
N THR A 506 -7.79 -26.07 0.71
CA THR A 506 -8.53 -25.38 -0.35
C THR A 506 -8.33 -26.02 -1.72
N ASN A 507 -7.16 -26.57 -2.02
CA ASN A 507 -6.93 -27.29 -3.27
C ASN A 507 -7.73 -28.61 -3.32
N ASN A 508 -7.86 -29.31 -2.21
CA ASN A 508 -8.68 -30.51 -2.11
C ASN A 508 -10.16 -30.16 -2.32
N LEU A 509 -10.65 -29.14 -1.61
CA LEU A 509 -12.05 -28.70 -1.77
C LEU A 509 -12.39 -28.29 -3.21
N LYS A 510 -11.48 -27.64 -3.93
CA LYS A 510 -11.68 -27.30 -5.36
C LYS A 510 -11.77 -28.49 -6.28
N GLN A 511 -11.25 -29.65 -5.87
CA GLN A 511 -11.41 -30.90 -6.62
C GLN A 511 -12.74 -31.60 -6.32
N GLU A 512 -13.30 -31.34 -5.13
CA GLU A 512 -14.57 -31.94 -4.68
C GLU A 512 -15.79 -31.21 -5.22
N VAL A 513 -15.70 -29.88 -5.39
CA VAL A 513 -16.84 -29.06 -5.82
C VAL A 513 -16.64 -28.53 -7.25
N PRO A 514 -17.70 -28.52 -8.09
CA PRO A 514 -17.62 -27.95 -9.44
C PRO A 514 -17.20 -26.47 -9.41
N ALA A 515 -16.43 -26.05 -10.42
CA ALA A 515 -16.08 -24.65 -10.60
C ALA A 515 -17.35 -23.78 -10.68
N SER A 516 -17.29 -22.57 -10.16
CA SER A 516 -18.41 -21.61 -10.03
C SER A 516 -19.51 -21.98 -9.05
N SER A 517 -19.38 -23.10 -8.31
CA SER A 517 -20.29 -23.40 -7.20
C SER A 517 -20.14 -22.40 -6.06
N LYS A 518 -21.23 -22.12 -5.38
CA LYS A 518 -21.26 -21.32 -4.16
C LYS A 518 -21.11 -22.22 -2.94
N VAL A 519 -20.07 -21.98 -2.18
CA VAL A 519 -19.72 -22.80 -1.01
C VAL A 519 -19.86 -21.99 0.27
N TYR A 520 -20.66 -22.51 1.21
CA TYR A 520 -20.76 -21.97 2.56
C TYR A 520 -19.79 -22.72 3.48
N VAL A 521 -18.81 -22.01 4.05
CA VAL A 521 -17.80 -22.62 4.91
C VAL A 521 -18.14 -22.37 6.38
N ILE A 522 -18.31 -23.43 7.14
CA ILE A 522 -18.52 -23.37 8.59
C ILE A 522 -17.16 -23.50 9.29
N ASN A 523 -16.75 -22.43 9.95
CA ASN A 523 -15.43 -22.33 10.58
C ASN A 523 -15.55 -21.64 11.95
N GLN A 524 -16.23 -22.31 12.91
CA GLN A 524 -16.38 -21.79 14.25
C GLN A 524 -15.03 -21.74 14.97
N GLN A 525 -14.85 -20.72 15.81
CA GLN A 525 -13.65 -20.49 16.64
C GLN A 525 -12.34 -20.19 15.87
N LEU A 526 -12.40 -20.09 14.54
CA LEU A 526 -11.24 -19.75 13.73
C LEU A 526 -11.54 -18.54 12.83
N GLU A 527 -10.69 -17.53 12.88
CA GLU A 527 -10.71 -16.43 11.93
C GLU A 527 -9.83 -16.80 10.74
N ASP A 528 -10.37 -16.78 9.50
CA ASP A 528 -9.58 -17.21 8.36
C ASP A 528 -9.99 -16.62 7.01
N ASP A 529 -9.62 -15.37 6.77
CA ASP A 529 -9.75 -14.73 5.46
C ASP A 529 -8.86 -15.39 4.39
N LYS A 530 -7.82 -16.12 4.82
CA LYS A 530 -6.90 -16.84 3.92
C LYS A 530 -7.62 -17.94 3.15
N PHE A 531 -8.53 -18.65 3.81
CA PHE A 531 -9.29 -19.72 3.17
C PHE A 531 -10.11 -19.19 1.98
N LYS A 532 -10.88 -18.13 2.19
CA LYS A 532 -11.64 -17.46 1.14
C LYS A 532 -10.75 -17.00 -0.02
N TYR A 533 -9.61 -16.40 0.31
CA TYR A 533 -8.64 -15.95 -0.69
C TYR A 533 -8.12 -17.08 -1.58
N TYR A 534 -7.80 -18.24 -0.99
CA TYR A 534 -7.28 -19.37 -1.76
C TYR A 534 -8.35 -20.12 -2.54
N MET A 535 -9.63 -20.03 -2.19
CA MET A 535 -10.75 -20.58 -2.98
C MET A 535 -11.02 -19.82 -4.28
N LEU A 536 -10.71 -18.53 -4.33
CA LEU A 536 -10.85 -17.72 -5.55
C LEU A 536 -9.83 -18.14 -6.65
N PRO A 537 -10.17 -17.99 -7.95
CA PRO A 537 -11.45 -17.54 -8.52
C PRO A 537 -12.42 -18.68 -8.80
N GLU A 538 -12.07 -19.91 -8.50
CA GLU A 538 -12.80 -21.10 -8.94
C GLU A 538 -14.19 -21.18 -8.30
N ASN A 539 -14.29 -20.81 -7.03
CA ASN A 539 -15.52 -20.86 -6.27
C ASN A 539 -15.81 -19.57 -5.52
N ASP A 540 -17.08 -19.19 -5.44
CA ASP A 540 -17.58 -18.12 -4.58
C ASP A 540 -17.82 -18.70 -3.18
N VAL A 541 -17.01 -18.25 -2.22
CA VAL A 541 -17.01 -18.75 -0.84
C VAL A 541 -17.50 -17.68 0.11
N GLU A 542 -18.48 -18.01 0.93
CA GLU A 542 -18.88 -17.26 2.10
C GLU A 542 -18.45 -18.01 3.36
N MET A 543 -17.75 -17.31 4.24
CA MET A 543 -17.43 -17.84 5.56
C MET A 543 -18.61 -17.61 6.50
N GLY A 544 -19.29 -18.67 6.84
CA GLY A 544 -20.35 -18.63 7.86
C GLY A 544 -19.73 -18.64 9.25
N VAL A 545 -19.91 -17.56 9.95
CA VAL A 545 -19.69 -17.41 11.39
C VAL A 545 -18.26 -17.47 11.91
N TYR A 546 -17.88 -16.38 12.49
CA TYR A 546 -16.51 -16.14 12.90
C TYR A 546 -16.21 -16.45 14.35
N PHE A 547 -17.07 -16.14 15.30
CA PHE A 547 -16.72 -16.19 16.71
C PHE A 547 -17.87 -16.67 17.57
N GLY A 548 -17.62 -17.68 18.39
CA GLY A 548 -18.53 -18.13 19.41
C GLY A 548 -19.83 -18.75 18.85
N ASN A 549 -20.86 -18.74 19.65
CA ASN A 549 -22.15 -19.39 19.37
C ASN A 549 -23.05 -18.57 18.43
N ASN A 550 -22.57 -18.28 17.24
CA ASN A 550 -23.37 -17.56 16.24
C ASN A 550 -24.43 -18.44 15.57
N PHE A 551 -24.43 -19.74 15.83
CA PHE A 551 -25.52 -20.65 15.47
C PHE A 551 -26.50 -20.80 16.64
N ALA A 552 -26.96 -19.68 17.23
CA ALA A 552 -27.97 -19.68 18.23
C ALA A 552 -29.30 -20.20 17.66
N GLU A 553 -30.22 -20.66 18.55
CA GLU A 553 -31.48 -21.26 18.17
C GLU A 553 -32.33 -20.36 17.26
N ASN A 554 -32.27 -19.05 17.44
CA ASN A 554 -32.98 -18.05 16.62
C ASN A 554 -32.41 -17.86 15.22
N GLU A 555 -31.25 -18.39 14.91
CA GLU A 555 -30.55 -18.21 13.63
C GLU A 555 -30.68 -19.44 12.72
N LYS A 556 -31.21 -20.55 13.21
CA LYS A 556 -31.36 -21.79 12.43
C LYS A 556 -32.21 -21.56 11.17
N GLU A 557 -33.34 -20.91 11.31
CA GLU A 557 -34.22 -20.59 10.18
C GLU A 557 -33.55 -19.66 9.18
N GLN A 558 -32.74 -18.70 9.64
CA GLN A 558 -31.97 -17.82 8.80
C GLN A 558 -30.86 -18.59 8.05
N PHE A 559 -30.18 -19.50 8.73
CA PHE A 559 -29.16 -20.36 8.13
C PHE A 559 -29.75 -21.27 7.04
N GLU A 560 -30.87 -21.94 7.32
CA GLU A 560 -31.59 -22.75 6.33
C GLU A 560 -32.04 -21.93 5.11
N ASN A 561 -32.54 -20.69 5.33
CA ASN A 561 -32.93 -19.78 4.27
C ASN A 561 -31.73 -19.40 3.37
N ILE A 562 -30.60 -19.10 3.98
CA ILE A 562 -29.38 -18.72 3.26
C ILE A 562 -28.87 -19.90 2.43
N LEU A 563 -28.82 -21.11 2.99
CA LEU A 563 -28.41 -22.30 2.28
C LEU A 563 -29.33 -22.60 1.10
N TYR A 564 -30.65 -22.61 1.35
CA TYR A 564 -31.63 -22.95 0.32
C TYR A 564 -31.59 -21.98 -0.86
N ASN A 565 -31.49 -20.68 -0.60
CA ASN A 565 -31.55 -19.66 -1.65
C ASN A 565 -30.22 -19.37 -2.34
N THR A 566 -29.07 -19.66 -1.68
CA THR A 566 -27.82 -19.07 -2.15
C THR A 566 -26.72 -20.10 -2.43
N TYR A 567 -26.59 -21.16 -1.61
CA TYR A 567 -25.43 -22.04 -1.66
C TYR A 567 -25.73 -23.41 -2.29
N ASP A 568 -24.70 -23.97 -2.92
CA ASP A 568 -24.76 -25.28 -3.55
C ASP A 568 -24.10 -26.35 -2.68
N TYR A 569 -23.09 -25.95 -1.88
CA TYR A 569 -22.32 -26.82 -1.01
C TYR A 569 -22.08 -26.16 0.36
N VAL A 570 -21.88 -26.99 1.36
CA VAL A 570 -21.41 -26.64 2.69
C VAL A 570 -20.13 -27.39 2.96
N TYR A 571 -19.10 -26.68 3.39
CA TYR A 571 -17.83 -27.26 3.84
C TYR A 571 -17.66 -27.06 5.34
N ILE A 572 -17.48 -28.14 6.09
CA ILE A 572 -17.27 -28.11 7.54
C ILE A 572 -15.78 -28.07 7.84
N ARG A 573 -15.28 -26.92 8.27
CA ARG A 573 -13.89 -26.78 8.67
C ARG A 573 -13.69 -26.99 10.17
N GLU A 574 -14.47 -26.27 10.97
CA GLU A 574 -14.46 -26.37 12.42
C GLU A 574 -15.86 -26.09 12.98
N THR A 575 -16.32 -26.96 13.90
CA THR A 575 -17.61 -26.82 14.58
C THR A 575 -17.46 -27.08 16.07
N ASP A 576 -18.36 -26.51 16.88
CA ASP A 576 -18.49 -26.78 18.30
C ASP A 576 -19.58 -27.82 18.60
N ASP A 577 -19.67 -28.23 19.86
CA ASP A 577 -20.66 -29.21 20.31
C ASP A 577 -22.09 -28.69 20.16
N TYR A 578 -22.30 -27.37 20.29
CA TYR A 578 -23.61 -26.79 20.10
C TYR A 578 -24.10 -26.96 18.67
N PHE A 579 -23.27 -26.61 17.67
CA PHE A 579 -23.60 -26.81 16.27
C PHE A 579 -23.89 -28.29 15.98
N ASN A 580 -23.00 -29.17 16.38
CA ASN A 580 -23.11 -30.59 16.12
C ASN A 580 -24.38 -31.20 16.68
N ASN A 581 -24.84 -30.74 17.88
CA ASN A 581 -26.05 -31.27 18.50
C ASN A 581 -27.34 -30.68 17.94
N ASN A 582 -27.36 -29.39 17.60
CA ASN A 582 -28.59 -28.67 17.23
C ASN A 582 -28.85 -28.61 15.72
N TYR A 583 -27.82 -28.84 14.89
CA TYR A 583 -27.93 -28.78 13.42
C TYR A 583 -27.78 -30.16 12.76
N GLN A 584 -27.53 -31.24 13.53
CA GLN A 584 -27.33 -32.60 13.01
C GLN A 584 -28.51 -33.07 12.13
N GLU A 585 -29.72 -32.64 12.41
CA GLU A 585 -30.93 -33.04 11.66
C GLU A 585 -30.92 -32.54 10.20
N LEU A 586 -30.13 -31.51 9.88
CA LEU A 586 -29.96 -31.04 8.50
C LEU A 586 -29.05 -31.95 7.68
N PHE A 587 -28.23 -32.76 8.33
CA PHE A 587 -27.26 -33.63 7.71
C PHE A 587 -27.79 -35.06 7.63
N ASN A 588 -27.67 -35.69 6.46
CA ASN A 588 -28.07 -37.09 6.27
C ASN A 588 -27.14 -38.06 7.03
N GLU A 589 -25.92 -37.62 7.30
CA GLU A 589 -24.93 -38.39 8.04
C GLU A 589 -24.37 -37.58 9.21
N LYS A 590 -23.53 -38.20 10.03
CA LYS A 590 -22.89 -37.50 11.15
C LYS A 590 -22.03 -36.35 10.61
N ILE A 591 -22.12 -35.20 11.27
CA ILE A 591 -21.29 -34.05 10.96
C ILE A 591 -19.82 -34.39 11.18
N GLU A 592 -19.00 -34.27 10.15
CA GLU A 592 -17.57 -34.51 10.21
C GLU A 592 -16.78 -33.26 9.81
N LYS A 593 -15.63 -33.06 10.46
CA LYS A 593 -14.69 -31.98 10.13
C LYS A 593 -13.98 -32.33 8.80
N LYS A 594 -13.70 -31.28 8.01
CA LYS A 594 -13.06 -31.38 6.69
C LYS A 594 -13.86 -32.20 5.70
N ALA A 595 -15.18 -32.20 5.82
CA ALA A 595 -16.13 -32.86 4.93
C ALA A 595 -16.96 -31.84 4.16
N THR A 596 -17.25 -32.20 2.91
CA THR A 596 -18.07 -31.41 1.98
C THR A 596 -19.45 -32.03 1.88
N TYR A 597 -20.48 -31.19 1.93
CA TYR A 597 -21.87 -31.61 1.84
C TYR A 597 -22.56 -30.83 0.70
N LYS A 598 -23.29 -31.54 -0.13
CA LYS A 598 -24.15 -30.96 -1.16
C LYS A 598 -25.46 -30.49 -0.54
N VAL A 599 -25.92 -29.30 -0.92
CA VAL A 599 -27.21 -28.77 -0.49
C VAL A 599 -28.31 -29.32 -1.37
N ILE A 600 -29.14 -30.21 -0.82
CA ILE A 600 -30.29 -30.82 -1.49
C ILE A 600 -31.52 -29.96 -1.23
N LYS A 601 -32.14 -29.46 -2.32
CA LYS A 601 -33.24 -28.48 -2.29
C LYS A 601 -34.58 -29.10 -2.77
N ASP A 602 -34.75 -30.38 -2.59
CA ASP A 602 -35.93 -31.10 -3.13
C ASP A 602 -37.21 -30.74 -2.38
N ASN A 603 -38.27 -30.38 -3.14
CA ASN A 603 -39.64 -30.16 -2.69
C ASN A 603 -39.85 -29.07 -1.59
N GLY A 604 -39.03 -28.04 -1.56
CA GLY A 604 -39.22 -26.89 -0.67
C GLY A 604 -38.25 -26.83 0.51
N LYS A 605 -38.21 -25.67 1.17
CA LYS A 605 -37.27 -25.36 2.26
C LYS A 605 -37.37 -26.35 3.44
N GLU A 606 -38.58 -26.86 3.71
CA GLU A 606 -38.83 -27.80 4.80
C GLU A 606 -38.11 -29.14 4.63
N ASN A 607 -37.65 -29.45 3.42
CA ASN A 607 -36.95 -30.68 3.07
C ASN A 607 -35.45 -30.45 2.80
N LEU A 608 -34.90 -29.29 3.20
CA LEU A 608 -33.48 -29.02 3.06
C LEU A 608 -32.64 -30.08 3.76
N LYS A 609 -31.74 -30.72 3.03
CA LYS A 609 -30.81 -31.71 3.57
C LYS A 609 -29.41 -31.43 3.05
N LEU A 610 -28.44 -31.82 3.83
CA LEU A 610 -27.02 -31.76 3.51
C LEU A 610 -26.49 -33.19 3.35
N GLU A 611 -26.16 -33.55 2.12
CA GLU A 611 -25.69 -34.88 1.75
C GLU A 611 -24.16 -34.84 1.56
N ARG A 612 -23.48 -35.73 2.26
CA ARG A 612 -22.02 -35.83 2.16
C ARG A 612 -21.58 -36.25 0.75
N ILE A 613 -20.52 -35.62 0.27
CA ILE A 613 -19.88 -36.03 -0.98
C ILE A 613 -18.69 -36.92 -0.61
N ASP A 614 -18.74 -38.17 -1.04
CA ASP A 614 -17.61 -39.08 -0.95
C ASP A 614 -16.67 -38.86 -2.14
N ILE A 615 -15.37 -38.73 -1.86
CA ILE A 615 -14.31 -38.44 -2.85
C ILE A 615 -14.14 -39.57 -3.93
N ASN A 616 -14.93 -40.61 -3.87
CA ASN A 616 -14.77 -41.84 -4.69
C ASN A 616 -15.90 -42.11 -5.71
N GLU A 617 -16.70 -41.10 -6.09
CA GLU A 617 -17.64 -41.26 -7.20
C GLU A 617 -17.30 -40.35 -8.41
#